data_8705f6ec762c8f5be1db234de7a90c03
#
_entry.id   8705f6ec762c8f5be1db234de7a90c03
#
_cell.length_a   1.000
_cell.length_b   1.000
_cell.length_c   1.000
_cell.angle_alpha   90.00
_cell.angle_beta   90.00
_cell.angle_gamma   90.00
#
_symmetry.space_group_name_H-M   'P 1'
#
loop_
_entity.id
_entity.type
_entity.pdbx_description
1 polymer ?
#
loop_
_entity_poly.entity_id
_entity_poly.type
_entity_poly.pdbx_seq_one_letter_code
_entity_poly.pdbx_strand_id
1 'polypeptide(L)'
;MNSIETTAPLQTESISFEFDLQHSPEKVWRALTDPTLLAEWLLPVVGFTLEPGAAFTFRTQPHPGWDGIVNCQTLAVETHKRLSYTWGVGNMGLDTVVTFTLTPIASGTRLSLVQSGFEPDQKKNFGGARYGWKMMGATLADLLARIP
;
A
#
# COMPACT_ATOMS: atom_id res chain seq x y z
N MET A 1 5.33 -37.29 2.48
CA MET A 1 5.21 -36.49 2.25
C MET A 1 4.39 -35.81 1.89
N ASN A 2 4.41 -35.51 1.93
CA ASN A 2 3.64 -34.98 1.66
C ASN A 2 3.27 -34.18 0.57
N SER A 3 2.55 -34.71 -0.08
CA SER A 3 2.17 -34.11 -1.33
C SER A 3 1.51 -32.78 -1.15
N ILE A 4 1.11 -32.49 0.03
CA ILE A 4 0.54 -31.20 0.36
C ILE A 4 1.55 -30.11 0.12
N GLU A 5 2.79 -30.40 0.42
CA GLU A 5 3.83 -29.42 0.19
C GLU A 5 4.02 -29.13 -1.29
N THR A 6 3.71 -30.09 -2.13
CA THR A 6 3.86 -29.87 -3.57
C THR A 6 2.84 -28.89 -4.11
N THR A 7 1.73 -28.70 -3.42
CA THR A 7 0.79 -27.65 -3.81
C THR A 7 1.16 -26.30 -3.21
N ALA A 8 2.07 -26.31 -2.25
CA ALA A 8 2.49 -25.08 -1.60
C ALA A 8 3.18 -24.06 -2.53
N PRO A 9 3.77 -24.46 -3.69
CA PRO A 9 4.40 -23.44 -4.52
C PRO A 9 3.48 -22.33 -4.98
N LEU A 10 2.17 -22.50 -4.82
CA LEU A 10 1.22 -21.45 -5.15
C LEU A 10 1.06 -20.44 -4.02
N GLN A 11 1.69 -20.70 -2.87
CA GLN A 11 1.64 -19.73 -1.78
C GLN A 11 2.40 -18.47 -2.14
N THR A 12 1.79 -17.34 -1.84
CA THR A 12 2.40 -16.04 -2.01
C THR A 12 2.85 -15.52 -0.65
N GLU A 13 3.69 -14.50 -0.67
CA GLU A 13 4.19 -13.87 0.54
C GLU A 13 3.56 -12.50 0.72
N SER A 14 3.53 -12.04 1.96
CA SER A 14 2.99 -10.75 2.34
C SER A 14 4.01 -9.93 3.10
N ILE A 15 3.94 -8.61 2.89
CA ILE A 15 4.66 -7.64 3.71
C ILE A 15 3.64 -7.05 4.68
N SER A 16 4.03 -6.93 5.95
CA SER A 16 3.18 -6.34 6.98
C SER A 16 3.96 -5.32 7.77
N PHE A 17 3.35 -4.16 7.98
CA PHE A 17 3.86 -3.12 8.87
C PHE A 17 2.74 -2.60 9.75
N GLU A 18 3.10 -2.17 10.97
CA GLU A 18 2.19 -1.44 11.84
C GLU A 18 2.87 -0.17 12.28
N PHE A 19 2.14 0.94 12.18
CA PHE A 19 2.61 2.25 12.60
C PHE A 19 1.63 2.81 13.63
N ASP A 20 2.14 3.15 14.81
CA ASP A 20 1.33 3.81 15.82
C ASP A 20 1.50 5.31 15.64
N LEU A 21 0.42 5.95 15.19
CA LEU A 21 0.42 7.36 14.81
C LEU A 21 -0.38 8.15 15.83
N GLN A 22 0.21 9.24 16.35
CA GLN A 22 -0.42 10.08 17.37
C GLN A 22 -1.39 11.08 16.74
N HIS A 23 -2.30 10.56 15.92
CA HIS A 23 -3.28 11.36 15.17
C HIS A 23 -4.58 10.58 15.06
N SER A 24 -5.69 11.28 14.92
CA SER A 24 -7.01 10.65 14.83
C SER A 24 -7.16 9.79 13.58
N PRO A 25 -8.04 8.79 13.59
CA PRO A 25 -8.33 8.02 12.38
C PRO A 25 -8.80 8.88 11.22
N GLU A 26 -9.56 9.94 11.49
CA GLU A 26 -10.00 10.87 10.45
C GLU A 26 -8.83 11.55 9.75
N LYS A 27 -7.85 11.96 10.52
CA LYS A 27 -6.66 12.63 9.97
C LYS A 27 -5.81 11.66 9.17
N VAL A 28 -5.60 10.46 9.70
CA VAL A 28 -4.84 9.41 9.00
C VAL A 28 -5.56 9.03 7.70
N TRP A 29 -6.88 8.86 7.77
CA TRP A 29 -7.68 8.56 6.58
C TRP A 29 -7.52 9.62 5.50
N ARG A 30 -7.50 10.88 5.89
CA ARG A 30 -7.31 11.98 4.95
C ARG A 30 -5.97 11.84 4.21
N ALA A 31 -4.91 11.48 4.91
CA ALA A 31 -3.60 11.28 4.28
C ALA A 31 -3.59 10.09 3.31
N LEU A 32 -4.46 9.11 3.52
CA LEU A 32 -4.59 7.94 2.64
C LEU A 32 -5.45 8.19 1.43
N THR A 33 -6.32 9.21 1.45
CA THR A 33 -7.36 9.39 0.45
C THR A 33 -7.32 10.72 -0.28
N ASP A 34 -6.59 11.69 0.22
CA ASP A 34 -6.44 12.99 -0.44
C ASP A 34 -5.29 12.90 -1.45
N PRO A 35 -5.57 13.13 -2.76
CA PRO A 35 -4.51 13.01 -3.78
C PRO A 35 -3.32 13.92 -3.54
N THR A 36 -3.53 15.13 -3.02
CA THR A 36 -2.45 16.05 -2.72
C THR A 36 -1.55 15.49 -1.63
N LEU A 37 -2.14 14.92 -0.59
CA LEU A 37 -1.36 14.33 0.51
C LEU A 37 -0.70 13.02 0.08
N LEU A 38 -1.37 12.20 -0.72
CA LEU A 38 -0.77 10.97 -1.25
C LEU A 38 0.50 11.27 -2.04
N ALA A 39 0.51 12.35 -2.80
CA ALA A 39 1.69 12.74 -3.56
C ALA A 39 2.88 13.10 -2.66
N GLU A 40 2.61 13.51 -1.43
CA GLU A 40 3.67 13.93 -0.52
C GLU A 40 4.32 12.79 0.24
N TRP A 41 3.59 11.69 0.51
CA TRP A 41 4.19 10.60 1.28
C TRP A 41 4.29 9.29 0.50
N LEU A 42 3.50 9.12 -0.52
CA LEU A 42 3.48 7.89 -1.31
C LEU A 42 3.93 8.17 -2.74
N LEU A 43 3.04 8.50 -3.63
CA LEU A 43 3.34 8.80 -5.04
C LEU A 43 2.22 9.70 -5.59
N PRO A 44 2.53 10.49 -6.61
CA PRO A 44 1.48 11.21 -7.33
C PRO A 44 0.44 10.24 -7.90
N VAL A 45 -0.82 10.58 -7.78
CA VAL A 45 -1.92 9.69 -8.15
C VAL A 45 -2.79 10.34 -9.22
N VAL A 46 -3.28 9.53 -10.16
CA VAL A 46 -4.14 9.99 -11.26
C VAL A 46 -5.42 9.16 -11.25
N GLY A 47 -6.55 9.84 -11.24
CA GLY A 47 -7.86 9.20 -11.34
C GLY A 47 -8.32 8.48 -10.09
N PHE A 48 -7.77 8.82 -8.93
CA PHE A 48 -8.12 8.14 -7.68
C PHE A 48 -9.56 8.45 -7.28
N THR A 49 -10.35 7.40 -7.06
CA THR A 49 -11.69 7.51 -6.50
C THR A 49 -11.89 6.43 -5.45
N LEU A 50 -12.79 6.71 -4.49
CA LEU A 50 -13.09 5.78 -3.40
C LEU A 50 -14.25 4.85 -3.73
N GLU A 51 -14.41 4.50 -5.01
CA GLU A 51 -15.46 3.57 -5.43
C GLU A 51 -14.87 2.21 -5.75
N PRO A 52 -15.35 1.13 -5.12
CA PRO A 52 -14.90 -0.22 -5.46
C PRO A 52 -15.06 -0.48 -6.96
N GLY A 53 -14.03 -1.06 -7.56
CA GLY A 53 -14.00 -1.34 -8.99
C GLY A 53 -13.37 -0.25 -9.84
N ALA A 54 -13.16 0.95 -9.29
CA ALA A 54 -12.59 2.06 -10.06
C ALA A 54 -11.09 1.88 -10.25
N ALA A 55 -10.62 2.09 -11.48
CA ALA A 55 -9.20 2.01 -11.80
C ALA A 55 -8.53 3.36 -11.62
N PHE A 56 -7.29 3.34 -11.17
CA PHE A 56 -6.45 4.54 -11.07
C PHE A 56 -4.99 4.13 -11.17
N THR A 57 -4.09 5.12 -11.22
CA THR A 57 -2.65 4.85 -11.28
C THR A 57 -1.90 5.78 -10.35
N PHE A 58 -0.77 5.27 -9.80
CA PHE A 58 0.27 6.12 -9.29
C PHE A 58 1.31 6.30 -10.39
N ARG A 59 1.87 7.49 -10.53
CA ARG A 59 2.84 7.80 -11.57
C ARG A 59 3.99 8.61 -11.03
N THR A 60 5.20 8.17 -11.35
CA THR A 60 6.40 8.89 -11.00
C THR A 60 7.40 8.80 -12.14
N GLN A 61 8.60 9.33 -11.96
CA GLN A 61 9.64 9.29 -12.98
C GLN A 61 10.02 7.83 -13.28
N PRO A 62 10.15 7.47 -14.55
CA PRO A 62 10.63 6.13 -14.91
C PRO A 62 12.04 5.89 -14.39
N HIS A 63 12.30 4.64 -14.04
CA HIS A 63 13.62 4.18 -13.64
C HIS A 63 14.01 2.96 -14.48
N PRO A 64 15.28 2.62 -14.59
CA PRO A 64 15.66 1.39 -15.30
C PRO A 64 14.91 0.18 -14.73
N GLY A 65 14.22 -0.55 -15.59
CA GLY A 65 13.42 -1.70 -15.18
C GLY A 65 12.01 -1.38 -14.69
N TRP A 66 11.63 -0.10 -14.63
CA TRP A 66 10.29 0.29 -14.20
C TRP A 66 9.84 1.54 -14.96
N ASP A 67 8.64 1.49 -15.53
CA ASP A 67 8.09 2.60 -16.30
C ASP A 67 7.53 3.74 -15.42
N GLY A 68 7.62 3.62 -14.11
CA GLY A 68 7.13 4.65 -13.19
C GLY A 68 5.64 4.59 -12.94
N ILE A 69 4.97 3.54 -13.37
CA ILE A 69 3.52 3.42 -13.26
C ILE A 69 3.16 2.26 -12.35
N VAL A 70 2.24 2.51 -11.41
CA VAL A 70 1.59 1.47 -10.63
C VAL A 70 0.12 1.45 -11.01
N ASN A 71 -0.37 0.32 -11.51
CA ASN A 71 -1.75 0.17 -11.90
C ASN A 71 -2.56 -0.34 -10.73
N CYS A 72 -3.67 0.34 -10.44
CA CYS A 72 -4.47 0.05 -9.27
C CYS A 72 -5.95 -0.05 -9.60
N GLN A 73 -6.66 -0.80 -8.78
CA GLN A 73 -8.12 -0.85 -8.79
C GLN A 73 -8.58 -0.85 -7.34
N THR A 74 -9.48 0.05 -7.00
CA THR A 74 -10.05 0.12 -5.66
C THR A 74 -10.88 -1.14 -5.38
N LEU A 75 -10.63 -1.78 -4.26
CA LEU A 75 -11.32 -3.03 -3.89
C LEU A 75 -12.29 -2.82 -2.72
N ALA A 76 -11.84 -2.22 -1.64
CA ALA A 76 -12.66 -2.05 -0.43
C ALA A 76 -12.46 -0.65 0.13
N VAL A 77 -13.57 -0.03 0.54
CA VAL A 77 -13.55 1.29 1.18
C VAL A 77 -14.49 1.24 2.37
N GLU A 78 -13.92 1.34 3.57
CA GLU A 78 -14.68 1.51 4.80
C GLU A 78 -14.13 2.76 5.48
N THR A 79 -14.88 3.83 5.40
CA THR A 79 -14.42 5.16 5.83
C THR A 79 -13.83 5.13 7.24
N HIS A 80 -12.62 5.64 7.39
CA HIS A 80 -11.85 5.70 8.63
C HIS A 80 -11.44 4.33 9.19
N LYS A 81 -11.68 3.23 8.43
CA LYS A 81 -11.40 1.88 8.94
C LYS A 81 -10.51 1.07 8.01
N ARG A 82 -10.83 1.02 6.71
CA ARG A 82 -10.10 0.16 5.80
C ARG A 82 -10.13 0.67 4.38
N LEU A 83 -8.99 0.60 3.71
CA LEU A 83 -8.85 0.92 2.30
C LEU A 83 -7.97 -0.15 1.66
N SER A 84 -8.45 -0.73 0.57
CA SER A 84 -7.71 -1.75 -0.15
C SER A 84 -7.78 -1.51 -1.64
N TYR A 85 -6.64 -1.69 -2.32
CA TYR A 85 -6.60 -1.62 -3.78
C TYR A 85 -5.49 -2.52 -4.32
N THR A 86 -5.60 -2.87 -5.60
CA THR A 86 -4.56 -3.64 -6.25
C THR A 86 -3.33 -2.75 -6.48
N TRP A 87 -2.18 -3.39 -6.57
CA TRP A 87 -0.90 -2.71 -6.79
C TRP A 87 -0.13 -3.55 -7.80
N GLY A 88 -0.19 -3.14 -9.07
CA GLY A 88 0.38 -3.89 -10.16
C GLY A 88 1.43 -3.11 -10.91
N VAL A 89 2.52 -3.77 -11.27
CA VAL A 89 3.55 -3.20 -12.11
C VAL A 89 3.75 -4.15 -13.29
N GLY A 90 3.17 -3.78 -14.43
CA GLY A 90 3.05 -4.70 -15.56
C GLY A 90 4.38 -5.19 -16.09
N ASN A 91 5.37 -4.31 -16.24
CA ASN A 91 6.66 -4.70 -16.80
C ASN A 91 7.53 -5.48 -15.82
N MET A 92 7.09 -5.62 -14.56
CA MET A 92 7.75 -6.46 -13.56
C MET A 92 6.97 -7.73 -13.27
N GLY A 93 5.79 -7.90 -13.89
CA GLY A 93 4.91 -9.02 -13.59
C GLY A 93 4.38 -9.00 -12.18
N LEU A 94 4.36 -7.85 -11.53
CA LEU A 94 3.92 -7.72 -10.15
C LEU A 94 2.42 -7.46 -10.10
N ASP A 95 1.71 -8.26 -9.32
CA ASP A 95 0.25 -8.15 -9.17
C ASP A 95 -0.09 -8.48 -7.73
N THR A 96 -0.20 -7.44 -6.92
CA THR A 96 -0.39 -7.57 -5.47
C THR A 96 -1.59 -6.76 -5.03
N VAL A 97 -1.95 -6.90 -3.75
CA VAL A 97 -3.02 -6.13 -3.11
C VAL A 97 -2.45 -5.43 -1.89
N VAL A 98 -2.72 -4.15 -1.77
CA VAL A 98 -2.35 -3.34 -0.61
C VAL A 98 -3.61 -3.08 0.22
N THR A 99 -3.53 -3.33 1.51
CA THR A 99 -4.63 -3.09 2.45
C THR A 99 -4.13 -2.24 3.61
N PHE A 100 -4.81 -1.12 3.83
CA PHE A 100 -4.61 -0.27 5.00
C PHE A 100 -5.77 -0.49 5.95
N THR A 101 -5.46 -0.74 7.22
CA THR A 101 -6.46 -0.88 8.27
C THR A 101 -6.14 0.10 9.39
N LEU A 102 -7.14 0.87 9.80
CA LEU A 102 -7.00 1.87 10.86
C LEU A 102 -7.73 1.37 12.09
N THR A 103 -7.00 1.27 13.20
CA THR A 103 -7.55 0.86 14.49
C THR A 103 -7.33 1.98 15.50
N PRO A 104 -8.39 2.51 16.11
CA PRO A 104 -8.22 3.51 17.16
C PRO A 104 -7.46 2.89 18.34
N ILE A 105 -6.48 3.63 18.85
CA ILE A 105 -5.75 3.27 20.06
C ILE A 105 -5.71 4.47 21.00
N ALA A 106 -5.28 4.26 22.24
CA ALA A 106 -5.31 5.32 23.24
C ALA A 106 -4.52 6.57 22.78
N SER A 107 -3.40 6.38 22.09
CA SER A 107 -2.54 7.49 21.66
C SER A 107 -2.89 8.03 20.27
N GLY A 108 -3.88 7.45 19.59
CA GLY A 108 -4.26 7.90 18.24
C GLY A 108 -4.77 6.79 17.35
N THR A 109 -3.99 6.40 16.37
CA THR A 109 -4.38 5.38 15.37
C THR A 109 -3.25 4.41 15.14
N ARG A 110 -3.56 3.12 15.15
CA ARG A 110 -2.66 2.10 14.62
C ARG A 110 -3.00 1.88 13.16
N LEU A 111 -2.06 2.18 12.30
CA LEU A 111 -2.19 1.93 10.86
C LEU A 111 -1.49 0.63 10.54
N SER A 112 -2.24 -0.33 10.08
CA SER A 112 -1.72 -1.61 9.59
C SER A 112 -1.67 -1.55 8.07
N LEU A 113 -0.53 -1.92 7.51
CA LEU A 113 -0.35 -2.00 6.06
C LEU A 113 0.04 -3.42 5.72
N VAL A 114 -0.68 -4.02 4.77
CA VAL A 114 -0.34 -5.35 4.25
C VAL A 114 -0.31 -5.27 2.74
N GLN A 115 0.80 -5.71 2.16
CA GLN A 115 0.87 -5.94 0.71
C GLN A 115 1.04 -7.43 0.50
N SER A 116 0.06 -8.05 -0.15
CA SER A 116 0.00 -9.50 -0.33
C SER A 116 -0.01 -9.88 -1.80
N GLY A 117 0.42 -11.12 -2.09
CA GLY A 117 0.39 -11.64 -3.44
C GLY A 117 1.75 -11.70 -4.13
N PHE A 118 2.85 -11.51 -3.40
CA PHE A 118 4.18 -11.69 -3.99
C PHE A 118 4.41 -13.17 -4.27
N GLU A 119 4.81 -13.47 -5.49
CA GLU A 119 5.11 -14.84 -5.87
C GLU A 119 6.52 -15.23 -5.42
N PRO A 120 6.81 -16.53 -5.27
CA PRO A 120 8.10 -16.98 -4.75
C PRO A 120 9.31 -16.52 -5.56
N ASP A 121 9.15 -16.27 -6.84
CA ASP A 121 10.23 -15.81 -7.70
C ASP A 121 10.39 -14.30 -7.71
N GLN A 122 9.66 -13.58 -6.88
CA GLN A 122 9.68 -12.12 -6.82
C GLN A 122 10.39 -11.59 -5.57
N LYS A 123 11.44 -12.27 -5.13
CA LYS A 123 12.17 -11.86 -3.91
C LYS A 123 12.75 -10.46 -3.99
N LYS A 124 13.22 -10.07 -5.16
CA LYS A 124 13.78 -8.74 -5.36
C LYS A 124 12.72 -7.67 -5.24
N ASN A 125 11.55 -7.91 -5.84
CA ASN A 125 10.42 -6.98 -5.73
C ASN A 125 9.92 -6.91 -4.29
N PHE A 126 9.87 -8.06 -3.61
CA PHE A 126 9.48 -8.14 -2.21
C PHE A 126 10.39 -7.29 -1.33
N GLY A 127 11.72 -7.47 -1.47
CA GLY A 127 12.69 -6.69 -0.68
C GLY A 127 12.62 -5.20 -0.96
N GLY A 128 12.46 -4.83 -2.23
CA GLY A 128 12.34 -3.43 -2.62
C GLY A 128 11.08 -2.79 -2.07
N ALA A 129 9.96 -3.50 -2.13
CA ALA A 129 8.69 -3.00 -1.59
C ALA A 129 8.76 -2.87 -0.08
N ARG A 130 9.37 -3.84 0.60
CA ARG A 130 9.53 -3.76 2.05
C ARG A 130 10.31 -2.53 2.47
N TYR A 131 11.41 -2.27 1.79
CA TYR A 131 12.21 -1.07 2.05
C TYR A 131 11.40 0.20 1.76
N GLY A 132 10.70 0.21 0.62
CA GLY A 132 9.90 1.36 0.20
C GLY A 132 8.81 1.70 1.20
N TRP A 133 8.07 0.70 1.69
CA TRP A 133 7.01 0.94 2.67
C TRP A 133 7.57 1.46 3.99
N LYS A 134 8.73 0.95 4.40
CA LYS A 134 9.37 1.46 5.61
C LYS A 134 9.68 2.94 5.49
N MET A 135 10.22 3.36 4.34
CA MET A 135 10.56 4.76 4.10
C MET A 135 9.32 5.61 3.96
N MET A 136 8.32 5.11 3.26
CA MET A 136 7.05 5.83 3.07
C MET A 136 6.31 6.01 4.39
N GLY A 137 6.36 5.02 5.27
CA GLY A 137 5.76 5.13 6.59
C GLY A 137 6.38 6.24 7.43
N ALA A 138 7.70 6.39 7.36
CA ALA A 138 8.40 7.48 8.04
C ALA A 138 7.98 8.83 7.45
N THR A 139 7.86 8.92 6.13
CA THR A 139 7.41 10.14 5.47
C THR A 139 5.97 10.48 5.83
N LEU A 140 5.11 9.47 5.95
CA LEU A 140 3.73 9.67 6.38
C LEU A 140 3.67 10.25 7.79
N ALA A 141 4.48 9.72 8.71
CA ALA A 141 4.52 10.23 10.07
C ALA A 141 4.95 11.70 10.09
N ASP A 142 5.96 12.05 9.29
CA ASP A 142 6.42 13.44 9.18
C ASP A 142 5.34 14.34 8.60
N LEU A 143 4.62 13.88 7.58
CA LEU A 143 3.53 14.63 6.97
C LEU A 143 2.43 14.91 7.98
N LEU A 144 2.01 13.88 8.72
CA LEU A 144 0.94 14.02 9.71
C LEU A 144 1.33 15.03 10.80
N ALA A 145 2.60 15.10 11.17
CA ALA A 145 3.07 16.06 12.15
C ALA A 145 3.04 17.50 11.64
N ARG A 146 3.03 17.72 10.32
CA ARG A 146 3.07 19.05 9.69
C ARG A 146 1.69 19.59 9.31
N ILE A 147 0.70 18.73 9.15
CA ILE A 147 -0.64 19.16 8.71
C ILE A 147 -1.60 19.23 9.89
N PRO A 148 -2.66 20.08 9.76
CA PRO A 148 -3.65 20.23 10.84
C PRO A 148 -4.45 18.96 11.09
#